data_7cd15c8d3e7da72dff6ef21bbeb33d08
#
_entry.id   7cd15c8d3e7da72dff6ef21bbeb33d08
#
_cell.length_a   1.000
_cell.length_b   1.000
_cell.length_c   1.000
_cell.angle_alpha   90.00
_cell.angle_beta   90.00
_cell.angle_gamma   90.00
#
_symmetry.space_group_name_H-M   'P 1'
#
loop_
_entity.id
_entity.type
_entity.pdbx_description
1 polymer ?
#
loop_
_entity_poly.entity_id
_entity_poly.type
_entity_poly.pdbx_seq_one_letter_code
_entity_poly.pdbx_strand_id
1 'polypeptide(L)'
;MDNIYWTSFKTFFKIGAFTLGGGYAMLPIIEEEVVNKNKWVSHEEMLDLIAVAQTCPGVFAINISTFIGYKLRKKRGALCTTLGTALPSFLIILFIALFFHRFMDVPWIAAMFRGIRPAVVALIAAPTFNLAKRANIGLYNCWIPIATALLIWAMGVNPIYIIIAAAVGGYIYGQYIKPTE
;
A
#
# COMPACT_ATOMS: atom_id res chain seq x y z
N MET A 1 16.31 29.35 -9.12
CA MET A 1 15.31 28.95 -8.10
C MET A 1 14.52 27.82 -8.69
N ASP A 2 14.90 26.60 -8.37
CA ASP A 2 14.18 25.43 -8.86
C ASP A 2 12.75 25.47 -8.31
N ASN A 3 11.82 25.34 -9.23
CA ASN A 3 10.40 25.40 -8.87
C ASN A 3 10.07 24.21 -7.98
N ILE A 4 9.88 24.44 -6.68
CA ILE A 4 9.65 23.37 -5.67
C ILE A 4 8.56 22.39 -6.10
N TYR A 5 7.59 22.84 -6.89
CA TYR A 5 6.54 21.99 -7.45
C TYR A 5 7.10 20.97 -8.44
N TRP A 6 8.02 21.42 -9.32
CA TRP A 6 8.64 20.55 -10.30
C TRP A 6 9.60 19.56 -9.64
N THR A 7 10.39 20.04 -8.68
CA THR A 7 11.31 19.19 -7.93
C THR A 7 10.57 18.13 -7.12
N SER A 8 9.52 18.52 -6.39
CA SER A 8 8.72 17.57 -5.65
C SER A 8 7.99 16.57 -6.55
N PHE A 9 7.40 17.03 -7.65
CA PHE A 9 6.79 16.14 -8.64
C PHE A 9 7.81 15.11 -9.19
N LYS A 10 8.98 15.57 -9.64
CA LYS A 10 10.02 14.69 -10.21
C LYS A 10 10.54 13.68 -9.18
N THR A 11 10.75 14.10 -7.94
CA THR A 11 11.19 13.21 -6.86
C THR A 11 10.14 12.12 -6.60
N PHE A 12 8.88 12.49 -6.44
CA PHE A 12 7.81 11.52 -6.20
C PHE A 12 7.49 10.67 -7.43
N PHE A 13 7.66 11.19 -8.64
CA PHE A 13 7.55 10.43 -9.87
C PHE A 13 8.64 9.33 -9.93
N LYS A 14 9.87 9.66 -9.59
CA LYS A 14 10.96 8.69 -9.50
C LYS A 14 10.67 7.62 -8.45
N ILE A 15 10.21 8.01 -7.26
CA ILE A 15 9.82 7.07 -6.21
C ILE A 15 8.72 6.13 -6.70
N GLY A 16 7.65 6.67 -7.29
CA GLY A 16 6.52 5.89 -7.81
C GLY A 16 6.88 4.95 -8.95
N ALA A 17 7.86 5.33 -9.81
CA ALA A 17 8.30 4.53 -10.94
C ALA A 17 9.20 3.35 -10.55
N PHE A 18 10.07 3.55 -9.57
CA PHE A 18 11.12 2.58 -9.23
C PHE A 18 10.83 1.72 -8.01
N THR A 19 9.76 2.01 -7.27
CA THR A 19 9.44 1.22 -6.08
C THR A 19 8.45 0.10 -6.40
N LEU A 20 8.97 -1.11 -6.44
CA LEU A 20 8.20 -2.35 -6.54
C LEU A 20 8.12 -2.98 -5.15
N GLY A 21 6.92 -3.30 -4.65
CA GLY A 21 6.79 -4.03 -3.38
C GLY A 21 5.79 -3.46 -2.37
N GLY A 22 4.99 -2.46 -2.76
CA GLY A 22 3.91 -1.89 -1.94
C GLY A 22 4.32 -0.69 -1.10
N GLY A 23 3.33 -0.05 -0.46
CA GLY A 23 3.48 1.25 0.18
C GLY A 23 4.54 1.31 1.29
N TYR A 24 4.68 0.26 2.08
CA TYR A 24 5.70 0.19 3.13
C TYR A 24 7.13 0.04 2.60
N ALA A 25 7.31 -0.60 1.45
CA ALA A 25 8.62 -0.72 0.81
C ALA A 25 9.12 0.63 0.26
N MET A 26 8.22 1.58 0.05
CA MET A 26 8.55 2.95 -0.38
C MET A 26 9.09 3.83 0.75
N LEU A 27 8.80 3.51 2.01
CA LEU A 27 9.16 4.35 3.16
C LEU A 27 10.64 4.72 3.22
N PRO A 28 11.58 3.77 3.16
CA PRO A 28 13.01 4.11 3.23
C PRO A 28 13.45 5.03 2.08
N ILE A 29 12.86 4.84 0.90
CA ILE A 29 13.20 5.64 -0.29
C ILE A 29 12.61 7.05 -0.17
N ILE A 30 11.37 7.17 0.35
CA ILE A 30 10.75 8.47 0.61
C ILE A 30 11.55 9.22 1.68
N GLU A 31 11.92 8.56 2.77
CA GLU A 31 12.71 9.15 3.85
C GLU A 31 14.07 9.64 3.34
N GLU A 32 14.78 8.83 2.57
CA GLU A 32 16.06 9.20 1.97
C GLU A 32 15.95 10.44 1.07
N GLU A 33 14.92 10.50 0.21
CA GLU A 33 14.74 11.62 -0.71
C GLU A 33 14.20 12.88 -0.01
N VAL A 34 13.33 12.74 1.00
CA VAL A 34 12.59 13.86 1.61
C VAL A 34 13.31 14.41 2.84
N VAL A 35 13.90 13.55 3.66
CA VAL A 35 14.60 13.94 4.90
C VAL A 35 16.08 14.19 4.62
N ASN A 36 16.78 13.20 4.05
CA ASN A 36 18.24 13.27 3.93
C ASN A 36 18.70 14.17 2.79
N LYS A 37 18.16 13.99 1.57
CA LYS A 37 18.62 14.71 0.38
C LYS A 37 18.03 16.09 0.25
N ASN A 38 16.71 16.21 0.28
CA ASN A 38 16.04 17.48 0.04
C ASN A 38 15.78 18.28 1.33
N LYS A 39 15.88 17.65 2.49
CA LYS A 39 15.65 18.27 3.81
C LYS A 39 14.32 19.02 3.89
N TRP A 40 13.27 18.45 3.27
CA TRP A 40 11.94 19.06 3.25
C TRP A 40 11.20 18.88 4.57
N VAL A 41 11.53 17.81 5.29
CA VAL A 41 10.89 17.41 6.55
C VAL A 41 11.99 16.91 7.49
N SER A 42 11.85 17.12 8.79
CA SER A 42 12.74 16.50 9.78
C SER A 42 12.40 15.02 9.95
N HIS A 43 13.29 14.27 10.60
CA HIS A 43 13.04 12.85 10.90
C HIS A 43 11.83 12.65 11.84
N GLU A 44 11.69 13.50 12.85
CA GLU A 44 10.56 13.48 13.78
C GLU A 44 9.24 13.75 13.05
N GLU A 45 9.23 14.79 12.22
CA GLU A 45 8.05 15.11 11.41
C GLU A 45 7.68 14.00 10.41
N MET A 46 8.66 13.28 9.89
CA MET A 46 8.42 12.13 9.02
C MET A 46 7.72 11.01 9.76
N LEU A 47 8.10 10.73 11.02
CA LEU A 47 7.42 9.73 11.86
C LEU A 47 5.97 10.11 12.13
N ASP A 48 5.69 11.38 12.41
CA ASP A 48 4.32 11.88 12.60
C ASP A 48 3.48 11.72 11.33
N LEU A 49 4.06 12.07 10.17
CA LEU A 49 3.38 11.91 8.87
C LEU A 49 3.09 10.45 8.55
N ILE A 50 4.00 9.53 8.91
CA ILE A 50 3.79 8.07 8.78
C ILE A 50 2.62 7.62 9.66
N ALA A 51 2.60 8.04 10.93
CA ALA A 51 1.53 7.68 11.86
C ALA A 51 0.16 8.15 11.34
N VAL A 52 0.06 9.41 10.90
CA VAL A 52 -1.17 9.95 10.33
C VAL A 52 -1.55 9.23 9.03
N ALA A 53 -0.60 8.94 8.14
CA ALA A 53 -0.86 8.24 6.88
C ALA A 53 -1.41 6.82 7.09
N GLN A 54 -1.02 6.15 8.18
CA GLN A 54 -1.52 4.83 8.56
C GLN A 54 -2.98 4.85 9.04
N THR A 55 -3.44 5.95 9.63
CA THR A 55 -4.83 6.09 10.09
C THR A 55 -5.79 6.43 8.96
N CYS A 56 -5.28 6.96 7.85
CA CYS A 56 -6.10 7.34 6.70
C CYS A 56 -6.40 6.12 5.82
N PRO A 57 -7.69 5.90 5.44
CA PRO A 57 -8.03 4.85 4.50
C PRO A 57 -7.44 5.16 3.12
N GLY A 58 -6.91 4.15 2.44
CA GLY A 58 -6.36 4.27 1.08
C GLY A 58 -4.95 3.72 0.93
N VAL A 59 -4.34 4.01 -0.22
CA VAL A 59 -2.98 3.54 -0.53
C VAL A 59 -1.99 4.36 0.30
N PHE A 60 -1.28 3.69 1.20
CA PHE A 60 -0.35 4.32 2.14
C PHE A 60 0.68 5.25 1.46
N ALA A 61 1.27 4.82 0.33
CA ALA A 61 2.23 5.62 -0.41
C ALA A 61 1.65 6.92 -0.96
N ILE A 62 0.38 6.90 -1.37
CA ILE A 62 -0.33 8.09 -1.84
C ILE A 62 -0.67 9.01 -0.66
N ASN A 63 -1.13 8.44 0.46
CA ASN A 63 -1.43 9.23 1.65
C ASN A 63 -0.19 9.99 2.14
N ILE A 64 0.95 9.30 2.32
CA ILE A 64 2.18 9.93 2.79
C ILE A 64 2.71 10.98 1.80
N SER A 65 2.66 10.70 0.49
CA SER A 65 3.07 11.69 -0.52
C SER A 65 2.19 12.92 -0.50
N THR A 66 0.89 12.75 -0.30
CA THR A 66 -0.08 13.85 -0.18
C THR A 66 0.21 14.71 1.05
N PHE A 67 0.49 14.11 2.20
CA PHE A 67 0.79 14.87 3.42
C PHE A 67 2.11 15.62 3.32
N ILE A 68 3.15 15.01 2.79
CA ILE A 68 4.44 15.69 2.54
C ILE A 68 4.23 16.87 1.59
N GLY A 69 3.53 16.65 0.48
CA GLY A 69 3.23 17.71 -0.48
C GLY A 69 2.40 18.84 0.11
N TYR A 70 1.42 18.50 0.97
CA TYR A 70 0.61 19.49 1.66
C TYR A 70 1.45 20.34 2.63
N LYS A 71 2.36 19.73 3.33
CA LYS A 71 3.31 20.44 4.21
C LYS A 71 4.19 21.40 3.42
N LEU A 72 4.68 20.98 2.25
CA LEU A 72 5.55 21.81 1.41
C LEU A 72 4.85 23.05 0.84
N ARG A 73 3.69 22.87 0.22
CA ARG A 73 2.99 23.95 -0.52
C ARG A 73 1.47 23.80 -0.49
N LYS A 74 0.90 23.40 0.66
CA LYS A 74 -0.54 23.27 0.86
C LYS A 74 -1.19 22.39 -0.25
N LYS A 75 -2.38 22.74 -0.70
CA LYS A 75 -3.14 21.97 -1.70
C LYS A 75 -2.40 21.75 -3.02
N ARG A 76 -1.66 22.75 -3.50
CA ARG A 76 -0.90 22.65 -4.77
C ARG A 76 0.28 21.68 -4.65
N GLY A 77 0.97 21.73 -3.52
CA GLY A 77 2.04 20.77 -3.23
C GLY A 77 1.52 19.35 -3.13
N ALA A 78 0.41 19.13 -2.41
CA ALA A 78 -0.25 17.83 -2.32
C ALA A 78 -0.61 17.25 -3.69
N LEU A 79 -1.20 18.06 -4.57
CA LEU A 79 -1.52 17.61 -5.94
C LEU A 79 -0.27 17.19 -6.72
N CYS A 80 0.82 17.98 -6.65
CA CYS A 80 2.04 17.67 -7.37
C CYS A 80 2.68 16.35 -6.91
N THR A 81 2.79 16.13 -5.60
CA THR A 81 3.41 14.91 -5.06
C THR A 81 2.52 13.68 -5.28
N THR A 82 1.21 13.81 -5.08
CA THR A 82 0.25 12.73 -5.32
C THR A 82 0.23 12.30 -6.78
N LEU A 83 0.16 13.26 -7.71
CA LEU A 83 0.24 12.96 -9.14
C LEU A 83 1.60 12.37 -9.50
N GLY A 84 2.69 12.90 -8.91
CA GLY A 84 4.01 12.33 -9.10
C GLY A 84 4.07 10.86 -8.74
N THR A 85 3.51 10.47 -7.59
CA THR A 85 3.50 9.08 -7.13
C THR A 85 2.58 8.17 -7.97
N ALA A 86 1.41 8.66 -8.35
CA ALA A 86 0.38 7.85 -9.02
C ALA A 86 0.61 7.71 -10.53
N LEU A 87 1.09 8.75 -11.21
CA LEU A 87 1.23 8.81 -12.66
C LEU A 87 2.10 7.69 -13.26
N PRO A 88 3.28 7.35 -12.71
CA PRO A 88 4.11 6.30 -13.30
C PRO A 88 3.37 4.98 -13.36
N SER A 89 2.78 4.55 -12.26
CA SER A 89 2.01 3.31 -12.19
C SER A 89 0.80 3.32 -13.11
N PHE A 90 0.07 4.44 -13.15
CA PHE A 90 -1.06 4.61 -14.05
C PHE A 90 -0.65 4.49 -15.51
N LEU A 91 0.41 5.19 -15.92
CA LEU A 91 0.90 5.17 -17.30
C LEU A 91 1.41 3.80 -17.71
N ILE A 92 2.14 3.10 -16.84
CA ILE A 92 2.65 1.75 -17.11
C ILE A 92 1.48 0.78 -17.31
N ILE A 93 0.50 0.80 -16.41
CA ILE A 93 -0.68 -0.08 -16.49
C ILE A 93 -1.51 0.25 -17.73
N LEU A 94 -1.73 1.53 -18.01
CA LEU A 94 -2.46 1.98 -19.20
C LEU A 94 -1.76 1.52 -20.48
N PHE A 95 -0.45 1.70 -20.56
CA PHE A 95 0.33 1.27 -21.71
C PHE A 95 0.26 -0.25 -21.91
N ILE A 96 0.45 -1.01 -20.84
CA ILE A 96 0.31 -2.47 -20.89
C ILE A 96 -1.10 -2.85 -21.36
N ALA A 97 -2.16 -2.24 -20.80
CA ALA A 97 -3.55 -2.55 -21.15
C ALA A 97 -3.88 -2.27 -22.61
N LEU A 98 -3.40 -1.16 -23.16
CA LEU A 98 -3.63 -0.80 -24.57
C LEU A 98 -2.99 -1.78 -25.56
N PHE A 99 -1.84 -2.31 -25.20
CA PHE A 99 -1.10 -3.25 -26.06
C PHE A 99 -1.36 -4.71 -25.72
N PHE A 100 -2.02 -5.00 -24.59
CA PHE A 100 -2.17 -6.34 -24.02
C PHE A 100 -2.83 -7.31 -25.01
N HIS A 101 -3.90 -6.92 -25.68
CA HIS A 101 -4.61 -7.77 -26.64
C HIS A 101 -3.73 -8.22 -27.83
N ARG A 102 -2.85 -7.36 -28.32
CA ARG A 102 -1.95 -7.69 -29.43
C ARG A 102 -0.78 -8.58 -29.00
N PHE A 103 -0.40 -8.52 -27.73
CA PHE A 103 0.73 -9.28 -27.23
C PHE A 103 0.37 -10.66 -26.66
N MET A 104 -0.89 -10.88 -26.28
CA MET A 104 -1.33 -12.17 -25.75
C MET A 104 -1.29 -13.31 -26.79
N ASP A 105 -1.40 -12.99 -28.06
CA ASP A 105 -1.32 -13.96 -29.15
C ASP A 105 0.11 -14.43 -29.44
N VAL A 106 1.11 -13.79 -28.82
CA VAL A 106 2.51 -14.15 -28.98
C VAL A 106 2.92 -15.17 -27.91
N PRO A 107 3.30 -16.41 -28.30
CA PRO A 107 3.49 -17.53 -27.37
C PRO A 107 4.52 -17.26 -26.26
N TRP A 108 5.62 -16.57 -26.55
CA TRP A 108 6.65 -16.28 -25.56
C TRP A 108 6.20 -15.23 -24.54
N ILE A 109 5.36 -14.26 -24.92
CA ILE A 109 4.78 -13.29 -24.00
C ILE A 109 3.78 -13.97 -23.06
N ALA A 110 2.94 -14.83 -23.61
CA ALA A 110 2.03 -15.65 -22.80
C ALA A 110 2.79 -16.56 -21.79
N ALA A 111 3.96 -17.06 -22.19
CA ALA A 111 4.83 -17.82 -21.29
C ALA A 111 5.42 -16.96 -20.18
N MET A 112 5.86 -15.73 -20.47
CA MET A 112 6.33 -14.77 -19.46
C MET A 112 5.23 -14.45 -18.43
N PHE A 113 4.01 -14.16 -18.87
CA PHE A 113 2.88 -13.91 -17.96
C PHE A 113 2.54 -15.12 -17.08
N ARG A 114 2.65 -16.33 -17.63
CA ARG A 114 2.51 -17.55 -16.81
C ARG A 114 3.58 -17.68 -15.74
N GLY A 115 4.82 -17.28 -16.04
CA GLY A 115 5.92 -17.25 -15.07
C GLY A 115 5.78 -16.17 -13.99
N ILE A 116 5.10 -15.04 -14.29
CA ILE A 116 4.89 -13.95 -13.32
C ILE A 116 3.82 -14.31 -12.28
N ARG A 117 2.83 -15.14 -12.61
CA ARG A 117 1.74 -15.51 -11.69
C ARG A 117 2.23 -16.03 -10.33
N PRO A 118 3.16 -17.00 -10.23
CA PRO A 118 3.65 -17.45 -8.93
C PRO A 118 4.43 -16.36 -8.18
N ALA A 119 5.11 -15.45 -8.88
CA ALA A 119 5.79 -14.31 -8.26
C ALA A 119 4.79 -13.35 -7.60
N VAL A 120 3.64 -13.09 -8.21
CA VAL A 120 2.56 -12.27 -7.62
C VAL A 120 2.00 -12.95 -6.36
N VAL A 121 1.82 -14.28 -6.39
CA VAL A 121 1.40 -15.03 -5.19
C VAL A 121 2.41 -14.86 -4.06
N ALA A 122 3.70 -14.95 -4.35
CA ALA A 122 4.77 -14.76 -3.35
C ALA A 122 4.79 -13.32 -2.79
N LEU A 123 4.55 -12.32 -3.64
CA LEU A 123 4.47 -10.91 -3.22
C LEU A 123 3.29 -10.63 -2.26
N ILE A 124 2.20 -11.39 -2.38
CA ILE A 124 1.05 -11.30 -1.47
C ILE A 124 1.30 -12.14 -0.21
N ALA A 125 1.87 -13.32 -0.36
CA ALA A 125 2.08 -14.25 0.75
C ALA A 125 3.09 -13.70 1.77
N ALA A 126 4.21 -13.11 1.34
CA ALA A 126 5.25 -12.62 2.24
C ALA A 126 4.75 -11.55 3.23
N PRO A 127 4.06 -10.47 2.82
CA PRO A 127 3.45 -9.51 3.76
C PRO A 127 2.39 -10.16 4.65
N THR A 128 1.59 -11.10 4.12
CA THR A 128 0.56 -11.82 4.88
C THR A 128 1.18 -12.62 6.03
N PHE A 129 2.25 -13.35 5.79
CA PHE A 129 2.98 -14.07 6.84
C PHE A 129 3.58 -13.13 7.88
N ASN A 130 4.15 -12.01 7.45
CA ASN A 130 4.69 -11.01 8.36
C ASN A 130 3.59 -10.38 9.23
N LEU A 131 2.42 -10.12 8.67
CA LEU A 131 1.27 -9.60 9.40
C LEU A 131 0.73 -10.63 10.40
N ALA A 132 0.61 -11.89 10.00
CA ALA A 132 0.21 -12.99 10.88
C ALA A 132 1.17 -13.16 12.08
N LYS A 133 2.48 -13.04 11.84
CA LYS A 133 3.50 -13.05 12.90
C LYS A 133 3.34 -11.88 13.88
N ARG A 134 3.09 -10.68 13.37
CA ARG A 134 2.89 -9.48 14.20
C ARG A 134 1.58 -9.52 14.99
N ALA A 135 0.55 -10.14 14.43
CA ALA A 135 -0.74 -10.31 15.08
C ALA A 135 -0.74 -11.40 16.17
N ASN A 136 0.41 -12.05 16.45
CA ASN A 136 0.54 -13.10 17.44
C ASN A 136 -0.54 -14.20 17.30
N ILE A 137 -0.82 -14.62 16.05
CA ILE A 137 -1.81 -15.66 15.77
C ILE A 137 -1.25 -16.99 16.30
N GLY A 138 -1.66 -17.36 17.50
CA GLY A 138 -1.37 -18.68 18.07
C GLY A 138 -2.19 -19.79 17.42
N LEU A 139 -1.80 -21.03 17.69
CA LEU A 139 -2.52 -22.22 17.21
C LEU A 139 -4.02 -22.20 17.54
N TYR A 140 -4.39 -21.61 18.69
CA TYR A 140 -5.79 -21.47 19.13
C TYR A 140 -6.60 -20.46 18.30
N ASN A 141 -5.96 -19.45 17.70
CA ASN A 141 -6.64 -18.42 16.91
C ASN A 141 -6.47 -18.61 15.41
N CYS A 142 -5.72 -19.63 14.98
CA CYS A 142 -5.45 -19.90 13.56
C CYS A 142 -6.71 -20.31 12.78
N TRP A 143 -7.72 -20.81 13.48
CA TRP A 143 -9.00 -21.19 12.86
C TRP A 143 -9.78 -19.98 12.29
N ILE A 144 -9.62 -18.77 12.87
CA ILE A 144 -10.33 -17.56 12.44
C ILE A 144 -9.95 -17.16 11.01
N PRO A 145 -8.66 -16.95 10.66
CA PRO A 145 -8.27 -16.66 9.27
C PRO A 145 -8.57 -17.80 8.31
N ILE A 146 -8.50 -19.05 8.74
CA ILE A 146 -8.86 -20.20 7.90
C ILE A 146 -10.37 -20.21 7.61
N ALA A 147 -11.20 -20.02 8.63
CA ALA A 147 -12.65 -19.95 8.47
C ALA A 147 -13.07 -18.77 7.59
N THR A 148 -12.46 -17.60 7.76
CA THR A 148 -12.73 -16.42 6.91
C THR A 148 -12.32 -16.65 5.46
N ALA A 149 -11.17 -17.29 5.23
CA ALA A 149 -10.73 -17.64 3.88
C ALA A 149 -11.69 -18.63 3.20
N LEU A 150 -12.15 -19.65 3.92
CA LEU A 150 -13.13 -20.62 3.44
C LEU A 150 -14.49 -19.98 3.14
N LEU A 151 -14.97 -19.08 4.00
CA LEU A 151 -16.22 -18.35 3.78
C LEU A 151 -16.16 -17.48 2.51
N ILE A 152 -15.06 -16.80 2.28
CA ILE A 152 -14.87 -15.99 1.08
C ILE A 152 -14.79 -16.87 -0.17
N TRP A 153 -13.99 -17.95 -0.10
CA TRP A 153 -13.73 -18.80 -1.26
C TRP A 153 -14.93 -19.70 -1.62
N ALA A 154 -15.56 -20.36 -0.64
CA ALA A 154 -16.62 -21.33 -0.90
C ALA A 154 -17.99 -20.70 -1.02
N MET A 155 -18.28 -19.64 -0.26
CA MET A 155 -19.60 -19.00 -0.21
C MET A 155 -19.64 -17.65 -0.97
N GLY A 156 -18.52 -17.15 -1.48
CA GLY A 156 -18.47 -15.87 -2.20
C GLY A 156 -18.85 -14.66 -1.36
N VAL A 157 -18.75 -14.77 -0.03
CA VAL A 157 -19.13 -13.69 0.89
C VAL A 157 -18.22 -12.49 0.69
N ASN A 158 -18.82 -11.31 0.55
CA ASN A 158 -18.04 -10.07 0.41
C ASN A 158 -17.20 -9.83 1.69
N PRO A 159 -15.88 -9.64 1.58
CA PRO A 159 -14.98 -9.40 2.71
C PRO A 159 -15.43 -8.29 3.66
N ILE A 160 -16.17 -7.29 3.16
CA ILE A 160 -16.70 -6.18 3.96
C ILE A 160 -17.60 -6.68 5.11
N TYR A 161 -18.48 -7.66 4.85
CA TYR A 161 -19.34 -8.21 5.91
C TYR A 161 -18.54 -8.94 6.99
N ILE A 162 -17.46 -9.61 6.60
CA ILE A 162 -16.59 -10.30 7.54
C ILE A 162 -15.84 -9.31 8.42
N ILE A 163 -15.36 -8.19 7.85
CA ILE A 163 -14.69 -7.13 8.60
C ILE A 163 -15.65 -6.51 9.62
N ILE A 164 -16.89 -6.20 9.23
CA ILE A 164 -17.91 -5.66 10.14
C ILE A 164 -18.23 -6.66 11.25
N ALA A 165 -18.45 -7.93 10.90
CA ALA A 165 -18.73 -8.97 11.88
C ALA A 165 -17.58 -9.18 12.86
N ALA A 166 -16.33 -9.15 12.38
CA ALA A 166 -15.14 -9.25 13.21
C ALA A 166 -14.98 -8.03 14.15
N ALA A 167 -15.28 -6.83 13.67
CA ALA A 167 -15.23 -5.61 14.47
C ALA A 167 -16.28 -5.64 15.59
N VAL A 168 -17.52 -6.01 15.27
CA VAL A 168 -18.61 -6.15 16.26
C VAL A 168 -18.31 -7.26 17.25
N GLY A 169 -17.88 -8.43 16.76
CA GLY A 169 -17.51 -9.56 17.62
C GLY A 169 -16.35 -9.24 18.55
N GLY A 170 -15.31 -8.56 18.05
CA GLY A 170 -14.17 -8.12 18.85
C GLY A 170 -14.57 -7.09 19.93
N TYR A 171 -15.47 -6.15 19.58
CA TYR A 171 -15.99 -5.19 20.54
C TYR A 171 -16.78 -5.87 21.67
N ILE A 172 -17.70 -6.78 21.33
CA ILE A 172 -18.49 -7.54 22.29
C ILE A 172 -17.58 -8.40 23.18
N TYR A 173 -16.60 -9.09 22.58
CA TYR A 173 -15.65 -9.93 23.31
C TYR A 173 -14.82 -9.10 24.31
N GLY A 174 -14.32 -7.92 23.89
CA GLY A 174 -13.53 -7.03 24.73
C GLY A 174 -14.33 -6.48 25.91
N GLN A 175 -15.60 -6.14 25.69
CA GLN A 175 -16.43 -5.49 26.72
C GLN A 175 -17.03 -6.49 27.73
N TYR A 176 -17.38 -7.71 27.28
CA TYR A 176 -18.11 -8.67 28.12
C TYR A 176 -17.24 -9.83 28.66
N ILE A 177 -16.15 -10.19 27.98
CA ILE A 177 -15.35 -11.37 28.34
C ILE A 177 -13.97 -11.00 28.90
N LYS A 178 -13.41 -9.86 28.51
CA LYS A 178 -12.17 -9.31 29.05
C LYS A 178 -12.34 -7.84 29.37
N PRO A 179 -13.02 -7.46 30.47
CA PRO A 179 -12.98 -6.08 30.94
C PRO A 179 -11.51 -5.72 31.22
N THR A 180 -11.01 -4.70 30.52
CA THR A 180 -9.69 -4.13 30.78
C THR A 180 -9.65 -3.57 32.19
N GLU A 181 -8.78 -4.13 33.06
CA GLU A 181 -8.30 -3.48 34.24
C GLU A 181 -7.54 -2.20 33.91
#